data_1b226fcd167c13a0275a56db22a7d38a
#
_entry.id   1b226fcd167c13a0275a56db22a7d38a
#
_cell.length_a   1.000
_cell.length_b   1.000
_cell.length_c   1.000
_cell.angle_alpha   90.00
_cell.angle_beta   90.00
_cell.angle_gamma   90.00
#
_symmetry.space_group_name_H-M   'P 1'
#
loop_
_entity.id
_entity.type
_entity.pdbx_description
1 polymer ?
#
loop_
_entity_poly.entity_id
_entity_poly.type
_entity_poly.pdbx_seq_one_letter_code
_entity_poly.pdbx_strand_id
1 'polypeptide(L)'
;MAEARKEYEEGLKTYRRLAQKEPESYLPDVAQTLNDLGIVYIAQNRAEEARKAFEQALKIYRELEQKNPATYLPEVATTLNNLGVLDHTQNRLEEAREALEETLKTYRELAEKNPEIYLPDVALALNNLGILDRDQHQTKEARRAFEEALKIYEAYAKQDPEQFSSDVKRVKKLLEELPR
;
A
#
# COMPACT_ATOMS: atom_id res chain seq x y z
N MET A 1 -15.20 -4.81 14.16
CA MET A 1 -14.15 -5.71 13.59
C MET A 1 -14.71 -7.08 13.13
N ALA A 2 -15.35 -7.90 13.98
CA ALA A 2 -15.93 -9.20 13.52
C ALA A 2 -17.12 -9.00 12.57
N GLU A 3 -17.94 -7.98 12.80
CA GLU A 3 -19.08 -7.63 11.96
C GLU A 3 -18.62 -7.10 10.58
N ALA A 4 -17.67 -6.19 10.55
CA ALA A 4 -17.10 -5.70 9.29
C ALA A 4 -16.51 -6.83 8.43
N ARG A 5 -15.79 -7.78 9.05
CA ARG A 5 -15.31 -8.95 8.33
C ARG A 5 -16.44 -9.74 7.68
N LYS A 6 -17.52 -9.99 8.45
CA LYS A 6 -18.67 -10.75 7.95
C LYS A 6 -19.33 -10.05 6.76
N GLU A 7 -19.48 -8.74 6.84
CA GLU A 7 -20.03 -7.92 5.76
C GLU A 7 -19.18 -8.01 4.49
N TYR A 8 -17.85 -7.88 4.61
CA TYR A 8 -16.94 -8.04 3.47
C TYR A 8 -16.95 -9.48 2.91
N GLU A 9 -17.00 -10.52 3.76
CA GLU A 9 -17.08 -11.91 3.31
C GLU A 9 -18.40 -12.20 2.55
N GLU A 10 -19.51 -11.62 2.98
CA GLU A 10 -20.81 -11.73 2.29
C GLU A 10 -20.81 -10.93 0.98
N GLY A 11 -20.25 -9.72 0.99
CA GLY A 11 -20.05 -8.90 -0.20
C GLY A 11 -19.20 -9.62 -1.24
N LEU A 12 -18.07 -10.19 -0.81
CA LEU A 12 -17.18 -10.95 -1.69
C LEU A 12 -17.88 -12.13 -2.38
N LYS A 13 -18.73 -12.89 -1.65
CA LYS A 13 -19.53 -13.98 -2.24
C LYS A 13 -20.45 -13.43 -3.34
N THR A 14 -21.08 -12.30 -3.06
CA THR A 14 -21.99 -11.66 -4.00
C THR A 14 -21.28 -11.20 -5.25
N TYR A 15 -20.18 -10.43 -5.10
CA TYR A 15 -19.39 -9.94 -6.23
C TYR A 15 -18.78 -11.06 -7.06
N ARG A 16 -18.27 -12.11 -6.44
CA ARG A 16 -17.77 -13.30 -7.16
C ARG A 16 -18.85 -13.96 -8.01
N ARG A 17 -20.09 -14.06 -7.50
CA ARG A 17 -21.22 -14.61 -8.27
C ARG A 17 -21.61 -13.71 -9.45
N LEU A 18 -21.55 -12.40 -9.26
CA LEU A 18 -21.84 -11.44 -10.32
C LEU A 18 -20.71 -11.43 -11.38
N ALA A 19 -19.46 -11.50 -10.94
CA ALA A 19 -18.29 -11.56 -11.82
C ALA A 19 -18.26 -12.80 -12.73
N GLN A 20 -18.92 -13.90 -12.35
CA GLN A 20 -19.10 -15.05 -13.24
C GLN A 20 -19.95 -14.72 -14.49
N LYS A 21 -20.84 -13.74 -14.39
CA LYS A 21 -21.71 -13.33 -15.49
C LYS A 21 -21.15 -12.13 -16.23
N GLU A 22 -20.62 -11.18 -15.47
CA GLU A 22 -20.13 -9.88 -15.96
C GLU A 22 -18.77 -9.58 -15.34
N PRO A 23 -17.68 -10.26 -15.79
CA PRO A 23 -16.36 -10.14 -15.17
C PRO A 23 -15.83 -8.71 -15.23
N GLU A 24 -15.99 -8.00 -16.33
CA GLU A 24 -15.45 -6.64 -16.47
C GLU A 24 -16.11 -5.63 -15.53
N SER A 25 -17.39 -5.85 -15.18
CA SER A 25 -18.12 -5.00 -14.26
C SER A 25 -17.79 -5.27 -12.80
N TYR A 26 -17.54 -6.53 -12.41
CA TYR A 26 -17.50 -6.92 -10.99
C TYR A 26 -16.14 -7.45 -10.50
N LEU A 27 -15.16 -7.73 -11.37
CA LEU A 27 -13.82 -8.10 -10.92
C LEU A 27 -13.13 -6.97 -10.13
N PRO A 28 -13.30 -5.67 -10.47
CA PRO A 28 -12.80 -4.59 -9.63
C PRO A 28 -13.34 -4.65 -8.19
N ASP A 29 -14.65 -4.86 -8.04
CA ASP A 29 -15.29 -4.96 -6.71
C ASP A 29 -14.80 -6.20 -5.93
N VAL A 30 -14.56 -7.31 -6.64
CA VAL A 30 -13.96 -8.50 -6.01
C VAL A 30 -12.57 -8.19 -5.48
N ALA A 31 -11.71 -7.52 -6.27
CA ALA A 31 -10.35 -7.19 -5.89
C ALA A 31 -10.32 -6.18 -4.73
N GLN A 32 -11.15 -5.13 -4.80
CA GLN A 32 -11.26 -4.14 -3.73
C GLN A 32 -11.72 -4.80 -2.42
N THR A 33 -12.77 -5.62 -2.46
CA THR A 33 -13.28 -6.32 -1.27
C THR A 33 -12.23 -7.26 -0.67
N LEU A 34 -11.43 -7.92 -1.50
CA LEU A 34 -10.31 -8.75 -1.05
C LEU A 34 -9.22 -7.91 -0.37
N ASN A 35 -8.90 -6.74 -0.92
CA ASN A 35 -7.93 -5.83 -0.34
C ASN A 35 -8.41 -5.32 1.05
N ASP A 36 -9.67 -4.92 1.16
CA ASP A 36 -10.29 -4.50 2.43
C ASP A 36 -10.31 -5.64 3.46
N LEU A 37 -10.64 -6.86 3.03
CA LEU A 37 -10.56 -8.06 3.88
C LEU A 37 -9.13 -8.30 4.38
N GLY A 38 -8.12 -8.11 3.53
CA GLY A 38 -6.72 -8.20 3.93
C GLY A 38 -6.39 -7.27 5.09
N ILE A 39 -6.83 -6.01 5.01
CA ILE A 39 -6.66 -5.01 6.09
C ILE A 39 -7.39 -5.45 7.37
N VAL A 40 -8.62 -5.96 7.25
CA VAL A 40 -9.39 -6.47 8.39
C VAL A 40 -8.70 -7.68 9.02
N TYR A 41 -8.13 -8.58 8.24
CA TYR A 41 -7.40 -9.74 8.74
C TYR A 41 -6.11 -9.32 9.48
N ILE A 42 -5.36 -8.33 8.98
CA ILE A 42 -4.21 -7.76 9.71
C ILE A 42 -4.65 -7.26 11.09
N ALA A 43 -5.72 -6.48 11.15
CA ALA A 43 -6.24 -5.96 12.42
C ALA A 43 -6.76 -7.03 13.39
N GLN A 44 -6.97 -8.26 12.90
CA GLN A 44 -7.34 -9.44 13.69
C GLN A 44 -6.14 -10.37 13.96
N ASN A 45 -4.91 -9.97 13.64
CA ASN A 45 -3.69 -10.79 13.74
C ASN A 45 -3.75 -12.09 12.89
N ARG A 46 -4.46 -12.08 11.77
CA ARG A 46 -4.65 -13.20 10.84
C ARG A 46 -3.82 -12.99 9.59
N ALA A 47 -2.50 -13.02 9.75
CA ALA A 47 -1.55 -12.65 8.70
C ALA A 47 -1.63 -13.54 7.45
N GLU A 48 -1.84 -14.85 7.59
CA GLU A 48 -1.93 -15.77 6.45
C GLU A 48 -3.20 -15.55 5.61
N GLU A 49 -4.32 -15.23 6.27
CA GLU A 49 -5.54 -14.88 5.55
C GLU A 49 -5.44 -13.51 4.88
N ALA A 50 -4.77 -12.55 5.53
CA ALA A 50 -4.49 -11.24 4.94
C ALA A 50 -3.65 -11.40 3.67
N ARG A 51 -2.57 -12.17 3.73
CA ARG A 51 -1.71 -12.46 2.58
C ARG A 51 -2.51 -13.04 1.41
N LYS A 52 -3.28 -14.11 1.66
CA LYS A 52 -4.10 -14.74 0.63
C LYS A 52 -5.10 -13.78 -0.01
N ALA A 53 -5.67 -12.89 0.79
CA ALA A 53 -6.60 -11.88 0.30
C ALA A 53 -5.91 -10.87 -0.60
N PHE A 54 -4.77 -10.32 -0.18
CA PHE A 54 -3.98 -9.39 -1.00
C PHE A 54 -3.43 -10.03 -2.27
N GLU A 55 -2.92 -11.27 -2.21
CA GLU A 55 -2.42 -11.97 -3.39
C GLU A 55 -3.53 -12.21 -4.43
N GLN A 56 -4.74 -12.55 -3.99
CA GLN A 56 -5.89 -12.68 -4.88
C GLN A 56 -6.31 -11.33 -5.48
N ALA A 57 -6.33 -10.27 -4.67
CA ALA A 57 -6.60 -8.91 -5.14
C ALA A 57 -5.57 -8.47 -6.18
N LEU A 58 -4.29 -8.63 -5.88
CA LEU A 58 -3.18 -8.28 -6.77
C LEU A 58 -3.27 -9.01 -8.11
N LYS A 59 -3.58 -10.30 -8.10
CA LYS A 59 -3.77 -11.08 -9.32
C LYS A 59 -4.85 -10.49 -10.21
N ILE A 60 -6.01 -10.17 -9.62
CA ILE A 60 -7.13 -9.58 -10.37
C ILE A 60 -6.76 -8.20 -10.88
N TYR A 61 -6.17 -7.34 -10.06
CA TYR A 61 -5.77 -6.01 -10.47
C TYR A 61 -4.72 -6.02 -11.60
N ARG A 62 -3.75 -6.94 -11.58
CA ARG A 62 -2.79 -7.10 -12.69
C ARG A 62 -3.46 -7.57 -13.99
N GLU A 63 -4.49 -8.42 -13.92
CA GLU A 63 -5.28 -8.81 -15.11
C GLU A 63 -6.08 -7.62 -15.67
N LEU A 64 -6.62 -6.79 -14.79
CA LEU A 64 -7.37 -5.58 -15.15
C LEU A 64 -6.45 -4.47 -15.68
N GLU A 65 -5.27 -4.31 -15.08
CA GLU A 65 -4.24 -3.35 -15.49
C GLU A 65 -3.78 -3.57 -16.93
N GLN A 66 -3.64 -4.82 -17.37
CA GLN A 66 -3.31 -5.13 -18.77
C GLN A 66 -4.31 -4.55 -19.78
N LYS A 67 -5.58 -4.41 -19.37
CA LYS A 67 -6.64 -3.85 -20.19
C LYS A 67 -6.77 -2.33 -20.03
N ASN A 68 -6.60 -1.83 -18.84
CA ASN A 68 -6.70 -0.41 -18.51
C ASN A 68 -5.65 0.01 -17.47
N PRO A 69 -4.39 0.24 -17.90
CA PRO A 69 -3.30 0.60 -17.00
C PRO A 69 -3.58 1.87 -16.18
N ALA A 70 -4.19 2.89 -16.81
CA ALA A 70 -4.44 4.17 -16.15
C ALA A 70 -5.35 4.05 -14.92
N THR A 71 -6.29 3.10 -14.95
CA THR A 71 -7.25 2.88 -13.86
C THR A 71 -6.69 1.95 -12.79
N TYR A 72 -5.96 0.91 -13.16
CA TYR A 72 -5.66 -0.18 -12.21
C TYR A 72 -4.20 -0.22 -11.75
N LEU A 73 -3.30 0.55 -12.35
CA LEU A 73 -1.91 0.64 -11.88
C LEU A 73 -1.80 1.20 -10.44
N PRO A 74 -2.59 2.23 -10.03
CA PRO A 74 -2.63 2.67 -8.63
C PRO A 74 -3.08 1.57 -7.67
N GLU A 75 -4.08 0.76 -8.08
CA GLU A 75 -4.62 -0.32 -7.25
C GLU A 75 -3.60 -1.48 -7.09
N VAL A 76 -2.85 -1.77 -8.15
CA VAL A 76 -1.70 -2.70 -8.07
C VAL A 76 -0.68 -2.20 -7.05
N ALA A 77 -0.29 -0.92 -7.14
CA ALA A 77 0.70 -0.33 -6.23
C ALA A 77 0.21 -0.32 -4.78
N THR A 78 -1.06 0.04 -4.53
CA THR A 78 -1.66 0.01 -3.20
C THR A 78 -1.64 -1.41 -2.61
N THR A 79 -1.99 -2.41 -3.41
CA THR A 79 -2.04 -3.80 -2.96
C THR A 79 -0.63 -4.34 -2.69
N LEU A 80 0.35 -4.00 -3.52
CA LEU A 80 1.77 -4.31 -3.30
C LEU A 80 2.31 -3.66 -2.03
N ASN A 81 1.96 -2.40 -1.77
CA ASN A 81 2.32 -1.73 -0.51
C ASN A 81 1.78 -2.49 0.70
N ASN A 82 0.53 -2.92 0.67
CA ASN A 82 -0.08 -3.68 1.76
C ASN A 82 0.61 -5.05 1.96
N LEU A 83 0.96 -5.74 0.87
CA LEU A 83 1.75 -6.97 0.92
C LEU A 83 3.13 -6.73 1.50
N GLY A 84 3.84 -5.71 1.02
CA GLY A 84 5.18 -5.38 1.50
C GLY A 84 5.22 -5.06 2.99
N VAL A 85 4.25 -4.29 3.49
CA VAL A 85 4.12 -4.01 4.93
C VAL A 85 3.80 -5.29 5.71
N LEU A 86 2.90 -6.14 5.21
CA LEU A 86 2.59 -7.43 5.83
C LEU A 86 3.83 -8.33 5.88
N ASP A 87 4.57 -8.44 4.79
CA ASP A 87 5.79 -9.26 4.69
C ASP A 87 6.88 -8.78 5.65
N HIS A 88 7.07 -7.47 5.76
CA HIS A 88 7.95 -6.89 6.76
C HIS A 88 7.55 -7.31 8.18
N THR A 89 6.28 -7.24 8.55
CA THR A 89 5.81 -7.67 9.88
C THR A 89 5.99 -9.17 10.14
N GLN A 90 6.03 -9.97 9.08
CA GLN A 90 6.26 -11.42 9.13
C GLN A 90 7.73 -11.80 8.98
N ASN A 91 8.64 -10.81 9.00
CA ASN A 91 10.08 -11.00 8.81
C ASN A 91 10.45 -11.65 7.45
N ARG A 92 9.62 -11.45 6.44
CA ARG A 92 9.89 -11.82 5.04
C ARG A 92 10.51 -10.62 4.34
N LEU A 93 11.77 -10.35 4.63
CA LEU A 93 12.39 -9.07 4.32
C LEU A 93 12.66 -8.86 2.84
N GLU A 94 12.97 -9.94 2.10
CA GLU A 94 13.23 -9.86 0.65
C GLU A 94 11.91 -9.61 -0.11
N GLU A 95 10.85 -10.37 0.20
CA GLU A 95 9.53 -10.18 -0.41
C GLU A 95 8.97 -8.79 -0.07
N ALA A 96 9.20 -8.31 1.16
CA ALA A 96 8.82 -6.97 1.55
C ALA A 96 9.52 -5.90 0.72
N ARG A 97 10.84 -6.06 0.51
CA ARG A 97 11.63 -5.15 -0.29
C ARG A 97 11.16 -5.11 -1.74
N GLU A 98 11.02 -6.27 -2.38
CA GLU A 98 10.55 -6.36 -3.77
C GLU A 98 9.20 -5.66 -3.94
N ALA A 99 8.24 -5.94 -3.07
CA ALA A 99 6.91 -5.34 -3.14
C ALA A 99 6.93 -3.82 -2.92
N LEU A 100 7.70 -3.32 -1.94
CA LEU A 100 7.78 -1.89 -1.64
C LEU A 100 8.58 -1.12 -2.70
N GLU A 101 9.61 -1.70 -3.30
CA GLU A 101 10.36 -1.09 -4.41
C GLU A 101 9.49 -1.00 -5.68
N GLU A 102 8.73 -2.05 -6.01
CA GLU A 102 7.76 -2.01 -7.11
C GLU A 102 6.69 -0.94 -6.85
N THR A 103 6.18 -0.86 -5.62
CA THR A 103 5.24 0.19 -5.19
C THR A 103 5.81 1.59 -5.43
N LEU A 104 7.03 1.86 -4.93
CA LEU A 104 7.66 3.17 -5.08
C LEU A 104 7.88 3.54 -6.54
N LYS A 105 8.38 2.58 -7.33
CA LYS A 105 8.57 2.78 -8.77
C LYS A 105 7.27 3.16 -9.45
N THR A 106 6.21 2.41 -9.18
CA THR A 106 4.89 2.63 -9.79
C THR A 106 4.31 3.99 -9.41
N TYR A 107 4.36 4.36 -8.14
CA TYR A 107 3.86 5.68 -7.72
C TYR A 107 4.70 6.83 -8.27
N ARG A 108 6.01 6.68 -8.44
CA ARG A 108 6.84 7.68 -9.11
C ARG A 108 6.43 7.88 -10.59
N GLU A 109 6.19 6.80 -11.33
CA GLU A 109 5.71 6.85 -12.71
C GLU A 109 4.33 7.52 -12.82
N LEU A 110 3.45 7.27 -11.86
CA LEU A 110 2.14 7.93 -11.77
C LEU A 110 2.27 9.42 -11.41
N ALA A 111 3.17 9.76 -10.49
CA ALA A 111 3.42 11.13 -10.04
C ALA A 111 4.07 12.00 -11.13
N GLU A 112 4.80 11.43 -12.09
CA GLU A 112 5.27 12.16 -13.27
C GLU A 112 4.13 12.76 -14.09
N LYS A 113 2.98 12.06 -14.12
CA LYS A 113 1.79 12.48 -14.87
C LYS A 113 0.85 13.34 -14.02
N ASN A 114 0.67 12.96 -12.77
CA ASN A 114 -0.28 13.59 -11.84
C ASN A 114 0.37 13.77 -10.46
N PRO A 115 1.32 14.69 -10.29
CA PRO A 115 2.06 14.85 -9.04
C PRO A 115 1.16 15.18 -7.84
N GLU A 116 0.14 16.02 -8.05
CA GLU A 116 -0.79 16.42 -6.97
C GLU A 116 -1.53 15.23 -6.35
N ILE A 117 -1.78 14.18 -7.15
CA ILE A 117 -2.51 12.99 -6.69
C ILE A 117 -1.53 12.01 -6.03
N TYR A 118 -0.39 11.71 -6.67
CA TYR A 118 0.42 10.54 -6.31
C TYR A 118 1.70 10.84 -5.53
N LEU A 119 2.13 12.10 -5.37
CA LEU A 119 3.29 12.39 -4.52
C LEU A 119 3.08 11.99 -3.05
N PRO A 120 1.89 12.13 -2.44
CA PRO A 120 1.65 11.59 -1.09
C PRO A 120 1.87 10.08 -1.00
N ASP A 121 1.49 9.31 -2.03
CA ASP A 121 1.70 7.87 -2.09
C ASP A 121 3.18 7.52 -2.29
N VAL A 122 3.93 8.32 -3.07
CA VAL A 122 5.40 8.23 -3.14
C VAL A 122 6.01 8.39 -1.74
N ALA A 123 5.56 9.39 -0.97
CA ALA A 123 6.06 9.61 0.38
C ALA A 123 5.70 8.46 1.33
N LEU A 124 4.52 7.87 1.20
CA LEU A 124 4.12 6.69 1.96
C LEU A 124 5.03 5.48 1.63
N ALA A 125 5.26 5.20 0.36
CA ALA A 125 6.14 4.10 -0.08
C ALA A 125 7.58 4.30 0.41
N LEU A 126 8.12 5.52 0.30
CA LEU A 126 9.44 5.89 0.84
C LEU A 126 9.51 5.69 2.35
N ASN A 127 8.48 6.08 3.09
CA ASN A 127 8.41 5.88 4.53
C ASN A 127 8.45 4.38 4.89
N ASN A 128 7.71 3.54 4.17
CA ASN A 128 7.69 2.10 4.40
C ASN A 128 9.03 1.43 4.06
N LEU A 129 9.67 1.82 2.96
CA LEU A 129 11.04 1.39 2.64
C LEU A 129 12.04 1.86 3.68
N GLY A 130 11.96 3.11 4.14
CA GLY A 130 12.82 3.63 5.19
C GLY A 130 12.69 2.86 6.51
N ILE A 131 11.50 2.40 6.87
CA ILE A 131 11.26 1.56 8.03
C ILE A 131 11.93 0.18 7.82
N LEU A 132 11.75 -0.44 6.66
CA LEU A 132 12.40 -1.70 6.31
C LEU A 132 13.93 -1.59 6.35
N ASP A 133 14.49 -0.54 5.77
CA ASP A 133 15.93 -0.27 5.76
C ASP A 133 16.48 -0.06 7.17
N ARG A 134 15.76 0.71 8.01
CA ARG A 134 16.13 0.91 9.42
C ARG A 134 16.20 -0.42 10.17
N ASP A 135 15.20 -1.28 9.98
CA ASP A 135 15.12 -2.56 10.69
C ASP A 135 16.16 -3.57 10.17
N GLN A 136 16.64 -3.38 8.93
CA GLN A 136 17.81 -4.08 8.36
C GLN A 136 19.16 -3.39 8.67
N HIS A 137 19.19 -2.40 9.54
CA HIS A 137 20.40 -1.63 9.91
C HIS A 137 21.04 -0.86 8.74
N GLN A 138 20.29 -0.60 7.66
CA GLN A 138 20.72 0.19 6.51
C GLN A 138 20.43 1.69 6.79
N THR A 139 21.14 2.25 7.77
CA THR A 139 20.85 3.59 8.30
C THR A 139 20.93 4.70 7.26
N LYS A 140 21.82 4.61 6.28
CA LYS A 140 21.98 5.63 5.24
C LYS A 140 20.81 5.63 4.27
N GLU A 141 20.37 4.46 3.86
CA GLU A 141 19.23 4.22 2.99
C GLU A 141 17.93 4.69 3.67
N ALA A 142 17.72 4.26 4.92
CA ALA A 142 16.60 4.70 5.73
C ALA A 142 16.52 6.21 5.86
N ARG A 143 17.65 6.87 6.15
CA ARG A 143 17.73 8.33 6.27
C ARG A 143 17.32 9.02 4.97
N ARG A 144 17.86 8.58 3.82
CA ARG A 144 17.52 9.14 2.51
C ARG A 144 16.03 9.00 2.19
N ALA A 145 15.46 7.82 2.45
CA ALA A 145 14.04 7.57 2.21
C ALA A 145 13.15 8.46 3.09
N PHE A 146 13.46 8.58 4.38
CA PHE A 146 12.70 9.44 5.28
C PHE A 146 12.87 10.94 4.96
N GLU A 147 14.05 11.39 4.58
CA GLU A 147 14.28 12.81 4.18
C GLU A 147 13.48 13.18 2.92
N GLU A 148 13.44 12.27 1.92
CA GLU A 148 12.63 12.46 0.71
C GLU A 148 11.12 12.45 1.04
N ALA A 149 10.66 11.50 1.84
CA ALA A 149 9.27 11.44 2.29
C ALA A 149 8.87 12.70 3.07
N LEU A 150 9.72 13.15 3.99
CA LEU A 150 9.48 14.34 4.80
C LEU A 150 9.31 15.58 3.94
N LYS A 151 10.18 15.76 2.96
CA LYS A 151 10.11 16.91 2.04
C LYS A 151 8.76 16.97 1.31
N ILE A 152 8.26 15.83 0.88
CA ILE A 152 6.95 15.75 0.21
C ILE A 152 5.84 16.07 1.23
N TYR A 153 5.80 15.40 2.37
CA TYR A 153 4.77 15.65 3.38
C TYR A 153 4.77 17.10 3.89
N GLU A 154 5.93 17.73 4.08
CA GLU A 154 5.99 19.15 4.48
C GLU A 154 5.43 20.10 3.40
N ALA A 155 5.61 19.78 2.12
CA ALA A 155 5.02 20.55 1.04
C ALA A 155 3.50 20.46 1.05
N TYR A 156 2.95 19.25 1.24
CA TYR A 156 1.51 19.01 1.30
C TYR A 156 0.88 19.52 2.59
N ALA A 157 1.57 19.41 3.73
CA ALA A 157 1.08 19.93 5.01
C ALA A 157 0.93 21.47 5.04
N LYS A 158 1.57 22.20 4.12
CA LYS A 158 1.33 23.65 3.96
C LYS A 158 -0.02 23.93 3.31
N GLN A 159 -0.53 23.01 2.49
CA GLN A 159 -1.79 23.15 1.78
C GLN A 159 -2.94 22.54 2.59
N ASP A 160 -2.71 21.37 3.17
CA ASP A 160 -3.64 20.63 4.01
C ASP A 160 -2.95 20.14 5.30
N PRO A 161 -2.88 21.00 6.33
CA PRO A 161 -2.28 20.63 7.61
C PRO A 161 -3.04 19.52 8.35
N GLU A 162 -4.37 19.45 8.19
CA GLU A 162 -5.19 18.45 8.89
C GLU A 162 -4.86 17.04 8.41
N GLN A 163 -4.65 16.89 7.11
CA GLN A 163 -4.34 15.61 6.49
C GLN A 163 -2.88 15.17 6.74
N PHE A 164 -1.90 16.06 6.61
CA PHE A 164 -0.49 15.65 6.50
C PHE A 164 0.39 15.97 7.72
N SER A 165 -0.07 16.76 8.71
CA SER A 165 0.77 17.10 9.88
C SER A 165 1.15 15.89 10.72
N SER A 166 0.32 14.86 10.77
CA SER A 166 0.63 13.62 11.48
C SER A 166 1.78 12.86 10.83
N ASP A 167 1.81 12.83 9.48
CA ASP A 167 2.86 12.17 8.72
C ASP A 167 4.20 12.91 8.86
N VAL A 168 4.18 14.24 8.80
CA VAL A 168 5.38 15.06 9.07
C VAL A 168 5.95 14.76 10.46
N LYS A 169 5.12 14.73 11.50
CA LYS A 169 5.57 14.43 12.87
C LYS A 169 6.14 13.02 12.98
N ARG A 170 5.47 12.03 12.37
CA ARG A 170 5.89 10.64 12.37
C ARG A 170 7.26 10.48 11.70
N VAL A 171 7.45 11.03 10.51
CA VAL A 171 8.71 10.89 9.77
C VAL A 171 9.85 11.65 10.46
N LYS A 172 9.62 12.83 11.04
CA LYS A 172 10.62 13.54 11.86
C LYS A 172 11.08 12.68 13.04
N LYS A 173 10.17 12.07 13.75
CA LYS A 173 10.50 11.16 14.87
C LYS A 173 11.34 9.98 14.39
N LEU A 174 10.99 9.34 13.26
CA LEU A 174 11.77 8.24 12.68
C LEU A 174 13.21 8.68 12.32
N LEU A 175 13.39 9.89 11.79
CA LEU A 175 14.71 10.46 11.50
C LEU A 175 15.54 10.71 12.77
N GLU A 176 14.92 11.19 13.83
CA GLU A 176 15.57 11.43 15.13
C GLU A 176 16.02 10.14 15.80
N GLU A 177 15.28 9.05 15.62
CA GLU A 177 15.59 7.71 16.17
C GLU A 177 16.71 6.98 15.41
N LEU A 178 17.09 7.43 14.20
CA LEU A 178 18.18 6.82 13.46
C LEU A 178 19.55 7.10 14.09
N PRO A 179 20.44 6.10 14.15
CA PRO A 179 21.83 6.29 14.56
C PRO A 179 22.51 7.39 13.72
N ARG A 180 23.41 8.15 14.36
CA ARG A 180 24.23 9.20 13.71
C ARG A 180 25.32 8.61 12.84
#